data_8ab2473cf72be26a0ebc95bbca2ce2a1
#
_entry.id   8ab2473cf72be26a0ebc95bbca2ce2a1
#
_cell.length_a   1.000
_cell.length_b   1.000
_cell.length_c   1.000
_cell.angle_alpha   90.00
_cell.angle_beta   90.00
_cell.angle_gamma   90.00
#
_symmetry.space_group_name_H-M   'P 1'
#
loop_
_entity.id
_entity.type
_entity.pdbx_description
1 polymer ?
#
loop_
_entity_poly.entity_id
_entity_poly.type
_entity_poly.pdbx_seq_one_letter_code
_entity_poly.pdbx_strand_id
1 'polypeptide(L)'
;MLKIGISAPWEHSDFSKGLARRKAAGFDLVVLSDHVSFRDGSGQDGLMRAAMAHAIQPDLQVLISSYLLALRHPVIVARQIAELDALAPGQLILGVGVGGDDRHEVKSCGVDPCTRGRRTDEALECLIALQKGKPVNFDGNHFQLNEVQIAPGILPPTPILIAGRAEKALSRAARFGSGWFGIFLSTDRFASAIKDIEDQAHGLGRQDVDWQHGMQFWCCVDKNKSKARARLAERMENFYQVPFEKFERYCPAGTAEEVANFIKGYVSKGARIVNLTTPGTDDEVVQQASEIRDLLLD
;
A
#
# COMPACT_ATOMS: atom_id res chain seq x y z
N MET A 1 -7.56 -16.26 1.11
CA MET A 1 -6.60 -16.66 0.05
C MET A 1 -5.45 -15.67 0.07
N LEU A 2 -4.19 -16.13 -0.11
CA LEU A 2 -3.02 -15.26 -0.24
C LEU A 2 -3.07 -14.53 -1.58
N LYS A 3 -2.84 -13.22 -1.57
CA LYS A 3 -2.65 -12.40 -2.78
C LYS A 3 -1.20 -11.97 -2.90
N ILE A 4 -0.62 -12.17 -4.07
CA ILE A 4 0.77 -11.79 -4.34
C ILE A 4 0.80 -10.65 -5.32
N GLY A 5 1.29 -9.51 -4.84
CA GLY A 5 1.48 -8.28 -5.57
C GLY A 5 2.92 -8.05 -5.99
N ILE A 6 3.08 -7.19 -6.96
CA ILE A 6 4.36 -6.72 -7.47
C ILE A 6 4.31 -5.21 -7.67
N SER A 7 5.42 -4.52 -7.39
CA SER A 7 5.50 -3.08 -7.65
C SER A 7 5.28 -2.77 -9.14
N ALA A 8 4.46 -1.76 -9.41
CA ALA A 8 4.20 -1.29 -10.78
C ALA A 8 5.48 -0.69 -11.40
N PRO A 9 5.57 -0.63 -12.75
CA PRO A 9 6.67 0.07 -13.42
C PRO A 9 6.72 1.53 -12.96
N TRP A 10 7.92 2.04 -12.72
CA TRP A 10 8.10 3.44 -12.33
C TRP A 10 7.95 4.38 -13.53
N GLU A 11 8.58 4.02 -14.66
CA GLU A 11 8.63 4.85 -15.84
C GLU A 11 7.28 4.89 -16.58
N HIS A 12 6.87 6.08 -17.02
CA HIS A 12 5.62 6.25 -17.77
C HIS A 12 5.65 5.58 -19.15
N SER A 13 6.81 5.57 -19.83
CA SER A 13 7.00 4.97 -21.16
C SER A 13 6.72 3.47 -21.16
N ASP A 14 7.02 2.78 -20.07
CA ASP A 14 6.88 1.33 -19.95
C ASP A 14 5.63 0.90 -19.18
N PHE A 15 4.83 1.85 -18.68
CA PHE A 15 3.73 1.56 -17.77
C PHE A 15 2.73 0.56 -18.35
N SER A 16 2.25 0.79 -19.57
CA SER A 16 1.27 -0.12 -20.22
C SER A 16 1.85 -1.52 -20.46
N LYS A 17 3.04 -1.60 -21.05
CA LYS A 17 3.72 -2.88 -21.31
C LYS A 17 4.05 -3.62 -20.01
N GLY A 18 4.53 -2.89 -19.02
CA GLY A 18 4.87 -3.47 -17.73
C GLY A 18 3.66 -3.98 -16.95
N LEU A 19 2.50 -3.31 -17.03
CA LEU A 19 1.24 -3.84 -16.47
C LEU A 19 0.81 -5.13 -17.19
N ALA A 20 0.87 -5.15 -18.52
CA ALA A 20 0.54 -6.34 -19.30
C ALA A 20 1.45 -7.54 -18.93
N ARG A 21 2.77 -7.32 -18.76
CA ARG A 21 3.70 -8.38 -18.30
C ARG A 21 3.32 -8.92 -16.91
N ARG A 22 2.97 -8.05 -15.95
CA ARG A 22 2.57 -8.45 -14.60
C ARG A 22 1.28 -9.25 -14.60
N LYS A 23 0.30 -8.82 -15.39
CA LYS A 23 -0.94 -9.59 -15.59
C LYS A 23 -0.67 -10.95 -16.23
N ALA A 24 0.11 -10.99 -17.31
CA ALA A 24 0.48 -12.23 -17.99
C ALA A 24 1.29 -13.18 -17.09
N ALA A 25 2.12 -12.64 -16.21
CA ALA A 25 2.85 -13.40 -15.20
C ALA A 25 1.96 -13.91 -14.05
N GLY A 26 0.67 -13.54 -13.99
CA GLY A 26 -0.30 -14.09 -13.02
C GLY A 26 -0.22 -13.47 -11.62
N PHE A 27 0.24 -12.23 -11.48
CA PHE A 27 0.15 -11.51 -10.21
C PHE A 27 -1.30 -11.08 -9.93
N ASP A 28 -1.71 -11.20 -8.66
CA ASP A 28 -3.07 -10.85 -8.23
C ASP A 28 -3.29 -9.34 -8.24
N LEU A 29 -2.24 -8.57 -7.95
CA LEU A 29 -2.32 -7.11 -7.89
C LEU A 29 -0.99 -6.43 -8.23
N VAL A 30 -1.08 -5.17 -8.64
CA VAL A 30 0.07 -4.27 -8.73
C VAL A 30 0.02 -3.22 -7.64
N VAL A 31 1.19 -2.83 -7.14
CA VAL A 31 1.32 -1.83 -6.08
C VAL A 31 1.87 -0.54 -6.65
N LEU A 32 1.13 0.54 -6.46
CA LEU A 32 1.48 1.90 -6.84
C LEU A 32 1.97 2.69 -5.62
N SER A 33 2.93 3.57 -5.83
CA SER A 33 3.32 4.59 -4.85
C SER A 33 2.47 5.86 -4.99
N ASP A 34 2.52 6.72 -3.97
CA ASP A 34 1.93 8.05 -4.01
C ASP A 34 2.87 9.05 -3.34
N HIS A 35 3.36 10.02 -4.10
CA HIS A 35 4.14 11.15 -3.65
C HIS A 35 3.83 12.37 -4.52
N VAL A 36 3.75 13.54 -3.92
CA VAL A 36 3.49 14.81 -4.62
C VAL A 36 4.80 15.46 -5.07
N SER A 37 5.76 15.56 -4.17
CA SER A 37 7.08 16.16 -4.43
C SER A 37 8.06 15.63 -3.40
N PHE A 38 8.54 14.40 -3.62
CA PHE A 38 9.41 13.71 -2.69
C PHE A 38 10.87 14.11 -2.92
N ARG A 39 11.55 14.57 -1.88
CA ARG A 39 12.98 14.92 -1.85
C ARG A 39 13.46 15.77 -3.04
N ASP A 40 13.80 15.13 -4.15
CA ASP A 40 14.31 15.72 -5.39
C ASP A 40 13.22 16.27 -6.32
N GLY A 41 11.97 16.30 -5.86
CA GLY A 41 10.81 16.69 -6.64
C GLY A 41 10.20 15.55 -7.44
N SER A 42 10.71 14.32 -7.31
CA SER A 42 10.08 13.15 -7.90
C SER A 42 8.74 12.85 -7.23
N GLY A 43 7.85 12.17 -7.95
CA GLY A 43 6.56 11.78 -7.39
C GLY A 43 5.67 11.09 -8.41
N GLN A 44 4.58 10.55 -7.91
CA GLN A 44 3.52 9.94 -8.71
C GLN A 44 2.21 10.09 -7.96
N ASP A 45 1.15 10.53 -8.62
CA ASP A 45 -0.18 10.52 -8.02
C ASP A 45 -0.78 9.12 -8.12
N GLY A 46 -1.03 8.53 -6.95
CA GLY A 46 -1.49 7.14 -6.86
C GLY A 46 -2.85 6.91 -7.52
N LEU A 47 -3.82 7.83 -7.37
CA LEU A 47 -5.17 7.67 -7.96
C LEU A 47 -5.13 7.91 -9.48
N MET A 48 -4.36 8.88 -9.96
CA MET A 48 -4.17 9.06 -11.40
C MET A 48 -3.54 7.83 -12.06
N ARG A 49 -2.53 7.25 -11.42
CA ARG A 49 -1.91 6.01 -11.92
C ARG A 49 -2.84 4.81 -11.83
N ALA A 50 -3.67 4.72 -10.79
CA ALA A 50 -4.71 3.69 -10.69
C ALA A 50 -5.74 3.81 -11.84
N ALA A 51 -6.17 5.03 -12.19
CA ALA A 51 -7.04 5.27 -13.33
C ALA A 51 -6.39 4.83 -14.65
N MET A 52 -5.12 5.16 -14.85
CA MET A 52 -4.37 4.68 -16.03
C MET A 52 -4.27 3.15 -16.05
N ALA A 53 -3.98 2.52 -14.90
CA ALA A 53 -3.87 1.08 -14.79
C ALA A 53 -5.19 0.39 -15.12
N HIS A 54 -6.32 0.86 -14.58
CA HIS A 54 -7.64 0.29 -14.84
C HIS A 54 -8.13 0.54 -16.28
N ALA A 55 -7.76 1.67 -16.89
CA ALA A 55 -8.04 1.92 -18.31
C ALA A 55 -7.29 0.95 -19.25
N ILE A 56 -6.11 0.47 -18.83
CA ILE A 56 -5.27 -0.45 -19.61
C ILE A 56 -5.60 -1.92 -19.28
N GLN A 57 -5.78 -2.22 -17.99
CA GLN A 57 -5.99 -3.56 -17.45
C GLN A 57 -7.12 -3.53 -16.38
N PRO A 58 -8.40 -3.48 -16.78
CA PRO A 58 -9.52 -3.30 -15.84
C PRO A 58 -9.65 -4.44 -14.83
N ASP A 59 -9.18 -5.63 -15.16
CA ASP A 59 -9.24 -6.81 -14.29
C ASP A 59 -8.03 -6.97 -13.36
N LEU A 60 -7.07 -6.04 -13.42
CA LEU A 60 -5.88 -6.09 -12.56
C LEU A 60 -6.15 -5.29 -11.29
N GLN A 61 -6.12 -5.96 -10.14
CA GLN A 61 -6.29 -5.26 -8.86
C GLN A 61 -5.12 -4.32 -8.60
N VAL A 62 -5.42 -3.15 -8.10
CA VAL A 62 -4.44 -2.10 -7.76
C VAL A 62 -4.47 -1.83 -6.27
N LEU A 63 -3.31 -1.89 -5.62
CA LEU A 63 -3.09 -1.38 -4.27
C LEU A 63 -2.26 -0.10 -4.35
N ILE A 64 -2.75 1.01 -3.82
CA ILE A 64 -1.91 2.19 -3.60
C ILE A 64 -1.26 2.06 -2.22
N SER A 65 0.05 2.04 -2.14
CA SER A 65 0.77 1.90 -0.85
C SER A 65 2.01 2.80 -0.79
N SER A 66 1.84 3.92 -0.07
CA SER A 66 0.66 4.35 0.64
C SER A 66 0.21 5.74 0.17
N TYR A 67 -1.09 5.90 -0.04
CA TYR A 67 -1.71 7.16 -0.42
C TYR A 67 -1.62 8.18 0.72
N LEU A 68 -1.16 9.38 0.42
CA LEU A 68 -0.98 10.47 1.38
C LEU A 68 -2.29 11.27 1.56
N LEU A 69 -3.28 10.63 2.17
CA LEU A 69 -4.65 11.17 2.30
C LEU A 69 -4.67 12.52 3.04
N ALA A 70 -3.76 12.75 4.00
CA ALA A 70 -3.65 14.02 4.72
C ALA A 70 -3.39 15.23 3.81
N LEU A 71 -2.84 15.03 2.61
CA LEU A 71 -2.51 16.11 1.68
C LEU A 71 -3.69 16.51 0.75
N ARG A 72 -4.82 15.80 0.84
CA ARG A 72 -5.96 15.96 -0.07
C ARG A 72 -7.25 16.17 0.70
N HIS A 73 -8.25 16.75 0.04
CA HIS A 73 -9.57 16.90 0.61
C HIS A 73 -10.39 15.62 0.43
N PRO A 74 -10.98 15.03 1.50
CA PRO A 74 -11.63 13.71 1.43
C PRO A 74 -12.80 13.63 0.47
N VAL A 75 -13.53 14.71 0.23
CA VAL A 75 -14.64 14.77 -0.74
C VAL A 75 -14.14 14.57 -2.18
N ILE A 76 -13.00 15.21 -2.53
CA ILE A 76 -12.40 15.05 -3.86
C ILE A 76 -11.92 13.61 -4.03
N VAL A 77 -11.24 13.07 -3.01
CA VAL A 77 -10.76 11.68 -3.02
C VAL A 77 -11.92 10.69 -3.12
N ALA A 78 -13.01 10.91 -2.40
CA ALA A 78 -14.22 10.08 -2.48
C ALA A 78 -14.83 10.07 -3.89
N ARG A 79 -14.87 11.22 -4.58
CA ARG A 79 -15.33 11.30 -5.98
C ARG A 79 -14.39 10.55 -6.91
N GLN A 80 -13.07 10.73 -6.76
CA GLN A 80 -12.08 10.02 -7.58
C GLN A 80 -12.18 8.50 -7.42
N ILE A 81 -12.36 8.01 -6.20
CA ILE A 81 -12.54 6.58 -5.93
C ILE A 81 -13.85 6.06 -6.54
N ALA A 82 -14.94 6.84 -6.46
CA ALA A 82 -16.21 6.45 -7.08
C ALA A 82 -16.10 6.34 -8.62
N GLU A 83 -15.35 7.22 -9.26
CA GLU A 83 -15.08 7.12 -10.71
C GLU A 83 -14.21 5.89 -11.05
N LEU A 84 -13.21 5.59 -10.19
CA LEU A 84 -12.38 4.40 -10.37
C LEU A 84 -13.19 3.11 -10.18
N ASP A 85 -14.07 3.07 -9.19
CA ASP A 85 -14.94 1.92 -8.96
C ASP A 85 -15.95 1.72 -10.10
N ALA A 86 -16.48 2.82 -10.66
CA ALA A 86 -17.34 2.74 -11.84
C ALA A 86 -16.61 2.20 -13.09
N LEU A 87 -15.30 2.49 -13.23
CA LEU A 87 -14.47 1.99 -14.32
C LEU A 87 -14.06 0.52 -14.13
N ALA A 88 -13.67 0.14 -12.92
CA ALA A 88 -13.15 -1.18 -12.56
C ALA A 88 -13.66 -1.58 -11.17
N PRO A 89 -14.91 -2.09 -11.05
CA PRO A 89 -15.55 -2.34 -9.77
C PRO A 89 -14.77 -3.32 -8.89
N GLY A 90 -14.46 -2.89 -7.65
CA GLY A 90 -13.76 -3.71 -6.66
C GLY A 90 -12.26 -3.92 -6.93
N GLN A 91 -11.68 -3.29 -7.95
CA GLN A 91 -10.28 -3.50 -8.32
C GLN A 91 -9.31 -2.54 -7.60
N LEU A 92 -9.79 -1.57 -6.84
CA LEU A 92 -8.96 -0.68 -6.04
C LEU A 92 -8.89 -1.13 -4.58
N ILE A 93 -7.67 -1.15 -4.03
CA ILE A 93 -7.40 -1.19 -2.60
C ILE A 93 -6.65 0.11 -2.25
N LEU A 94 -7.17 0.87 -1.29
CA LEU A 94 -6.54 2.12 -0.87
C LEU A 94 -5.69 1.89 0.38
N GLY A 95 -4.38 1.79 0.22
CA GLY A 95 -3.45 1.82 1.34
C GLY A 95 -3.19 3.26 1.77
N VAL A 96 -3.49 3.61 3.02
CA VAL A 96 -3.38 4.99 3.54
C VAL A 96 -2.23 5.11 4.51
N GLY A 97 -1.29 6.02 4.21
CA GLY A 97 -0.21 6.43 5.07
C GLY A 97 -0.34 7.88 5.51
N VAL A 98 0.28 8.22 6.65
CA VAL A 98 0.31 9.61 7.12
C VAL A 98 1.44 10.45 6.47
N GLY A 99 2.31 9.81 5.68
CA GLY A 99 3.55 10.41 5.21
C GLY A 99 4.53 10.65 6.37
N GLY A 100 5.68 11.21 6.09
CA GLY A 100 6.57 11.63 7.14
C GLY A 100 8.06 11.42 6.90
N ASP A 101 8.42 10.72 5.85
CA ASP A 101 9.83 10.59 5.45
C ASP A 101 10.35 11.90 4.86
N ASP A 102 9.46 12.69 4.23
CA ASP A 102 9.73 14.04 3.78
C ASP A 102 8.71 15.04 4.37
N ARG A 103 9.16 15.82 5.36
CA ARG A 103 8.33 16.88 5.94
C ARG A 103 8.17 18.10 5.01
N HIS A 104 9.09 18.28 4.06
CA HIS A 104 9.01 19.34 3.07
C HIS A 104 7.84 19.10 2.12
N GLU A 105 7.67 17.86 1.62
CA GLU A 105 6.53 17.48 0.79
C GLU A 105 5.19 17.83 1.45
N VAL A 106 5.05 17.50 2.74
CA VAL A 106 3.81 17.80 3.49
C VAL A 106 3.55 19.31 3.58
N LYS A 107 4.59 20.09 3.87
CA LYS A 107 4.49 21.57 3.94
C LYS A 107 4.17 22.19 2.59
N SER A 108 4.78 21.69 1.51
CA SER A 108 4.56 22.19 0.14
C SER A 108 3.10 22.00 -0.31
N CYS A 109 2.39 21.04 0.26
CA CYS A 109 0.95 20.85 0.07
C CYS A 109 0.08 21.69 1.02
N GLY A 110 0.65 22.66 1.75
CA GLY A 110 -0.09 23.53 2.67
C GLY A 110 -0.54 22.85 3.97
N VAL A 111 0.05 21.70 4.31
CA VAL A 111 -0.31 20.94 5.53
C VAL A 111 0.82 21.05 6.56
N ASP A 112 0.47 21.36 7.81
CA ASP A 112 1.42 21.28 8.92
C ASP A 112 1.76 19.80 9.19
N PRO A 113 3.04 19.39 9.07
CA PRO A 113 3.46 18.02 9.33
C PRO A 113 3.10 17.50 10.74
N CYS A 114 2.92 18.39 11.72
CA CYS A 114 2.53 18.00 13.08
C CYS A 114 1.05 17.61 13.18
N THR A 115 0.22 18.05 12.24
CA THR A 115 -1.23 17.76 12.21
C THR A 115 -1.59 16.54 11.35
N ARG A 116 -0.69 16.06 10.48
CA ARG A 116 -0.96 15.05 9.45
C ARG A 116 -1.67 13.79 9.96
N GLY A 117 -1.34 13.34 11.19
CA GLY A 117 -1.98 12.16 11.77
C GLY A 117 -3.47 12.38 12.07
N ARG A 118 -3.81 13.48 12.77
CA ARG A 118 -5.20 13.84 13.08
C ARG A 118 -5.98 14.16 11.82
N ARG A 119 -5.35 14.87 10.87
CA ARG A 119 -5.92 15.18 9.56
C ARG A 119 -6.23 13.90 8.77
N THR A 120 -5.37 12.87 8.83
CA THR A 120 -5.65 11.55 8.24
C THR A 120 -6.83 10.88 8.92
N ASP A 121 -6.96 10.96 10.25
CA ASP A 121 -8.05 10.35 10.99
C ASP A 121 -9.40 10.93 10.57
N GLU A 122 -9.53 12.27 10.53
CA GLU A 122 -10.75 12.96 10.07
C GLU A 122 -11.05 12.67 8.58
N ALA A 123 -10.00 12.65 7.73
CA ALA A 123 -10.16 12.35 6.32
C ALA A 123 -10.65 10.92 6.07
N LEU A 124 -10.19 9.95 6.84
CA LEU A 124 -10.66 8.55 6.77
C LEU A 124 -12.12 8.43 7.21
N GLU A 125 -12.51 9.12 8.28
CA GLU A 125 -13.89 9.13 8.76
C GLU A 125 -14.83 9.70 7.70
N CYS A 126 -14.49 10.85 7.12
CA CYS A 126 -15.23 11.46 6.02
C CYS A 126 -15.31 10.52 4.80
N LEU A 127 -14.16 9.94 4.38
CA LEU A 127 -14.08 9.09 3.20
C LEU A 127 -14.95 7.84 3.34
N ILE A 128 -14.89 7.16 4.48
CA ILE A 128 -15.70 5.97 4.77
C ILE A 128 -17.19 6.29 4.78
N ALA A 129 -17.57 7.45 5.33
CA ALA A 129 -18.95 7.89 5.34
C ALA A 129 -19.47 8.20 3.92
N LEU A 130 -18.66 8.91 3.11
CA LEU A 130 -19.01 9.30 1.75
C LEU A 130 -19.16 8.12 0.79
N GLN A 131 -18.41 7.05 0.98
CA GLN A 131 -18.54 5.83 0.17
C GLN A 131 -19.93 5.18 0.27
N LYS A 132 -20.69 5.44 1.34
CA LYS A 132 -22.05 4.91 1.52
C LYS A 132 -23.08 5.55 0.59
N GLY A 133 -22.74 6.60 -0.14
CA GLY A 133 -23.62 7.28 -1.08
C GLY A 133 -24.78 8.06 -0.44
N LYS A 134 -24.70 8.37 0.85
CA LYS A 134 -25.69 9.15 1.60
C LYS A 134 -25.13 10.53 1.96
N PRO A 135 -26.00 11.54 2.22
CA PRO A 135 -25.54 12.82 2.75
C PRO A 135 -24.74 12.66 4.05
N VAL A 136 -23.62 13.37 4.13
CA VAL A 136 -22.68 13.33 5.26
C VAL A 136 -22.56 14.73 5.86
N ASN A 137 -22.76 14.81 7.16
CA ASN A 137 -22.45 15.96 7.99
C ASN A 137 -21.25 15.62 8.85
N PHE A 138 -20.22 16.46 8.85
CA PHE A 138 -18.99 16.26 9.64
C PHE A 138 -18.46 17.63 10.08
N ASP A 139 -18.21 17.80 11.37
CA ASP A 139 -17.67 19.02 11.96
C ASP A 139 -16.38 18.71 12.69
N GLY A 140 -15.28 18.65 11.93
CA GLY A 140 -13.93 18.37 12.42
C GLY A 140 -13.06 19.61 12.54
N ASN A 141 -11.84 19.42 13.03
CA ASN A 141 -10.85 20.49 13.12
C ASN A 141 -10.17 20.80 11.77
N HIS A 142 -10.17 19.85 10.84
CA HIS A 142 -9.49 19.94 9.55
C HIS A 142 -10.46 19.90 8.37
N PHE A 143 -11.61 19.28 8.54
CA PHE A 143 -12.63 19.16 7.51
C PHE A 143 -14.01 19.45 8.08
N GLN A 144 -14.83 20.13 7.28
CA GLN A 144 -16.24 20.40 7.60
C GLN A 144 -17.08 20.03 6.38
N LEU A 145 -18.09 19.19 6.58
CA LEU A 145 -19.02 18.76 5.53
C LEU A 145 -20.45 19.07 5.99
N ASN A 146 -21.23 19.63 5.10
CA ASN A 146 -22.64 19.92 5.34
C ASN A 146 -23.47 19.33 4.19
N GLU A 147 -24.22 18.25 4.49
CA GLU A 147 -25.05 17.51 3.53
C GLU A 147 -24.31 17.08 2.25
N VAL A 148 -22.99 16.79 2.36
CA VAL A 148 -22.18 16.38 1.21
C VAL A 148 -22.48 14.94 0.85
N GLN A 149 -22.77 14.67 -0.42
CA GLN A 149 -23.08 13.33 -0.92
C GLN A 149 -22.22 12.98 -2.15
N ILE A 150 -21.71 11.77 -2.17
CA ILE A 150 -21.07 11.14 -3.35
C ILE A 150 -21.97 9.98 -3.79
N ALA A 151 -22.78 10.20 -4.80
CA ALA A 151 -23.69 9.19 -5.34
C ALA A 151 -23.24 8.73 -6.74
N PRO A 152 -23.52 7.44 -7.11
CA PRO A 152 -24.01 6.39 -6.23
C PRO A 152 -22.96 5.99 -5.18
N GLY A 153 -23.36 5.31 -4.11
CA GLY A 153 -22.40 4.72 -3.16
C GLY A 153 -21.61 3.58 -3.81
N ILE A 154 -20.48 3.25 -3.20
CA ILE A 154 -19.59 2.15 -3.62
C ILE A 154 -19.98 0.91 -2.81
N LEU A 155 -20.39 -0.17 -3.47
CA LEU A 155 -20.82 -1.40 -2.82
C LEU A 155 -20.22 -2.64 -3.51
N PRO A 156 -19.37 -3.42 -2.80
CA PRO A 156 -18.86 -3.14 -1.44
C PRO A 156 -17.92 -1.93 -1.40
N PRO A 157 -17.76 -1.28 -0.23
CA PRO A 157 -16.85 -0.13 -0.13
C PRO A 157 -15.42 -0.52 -0.50
N THR A 158 -14.67 0.42 -1.10
CA THR A 158 -13.25 0.25 -1.40
C THR A 158 -12.49 -0.14 -0.13
N PRO A 159 -11.76 -1.28 -0.12
CA PRO A 159 -10.98 -1.69 1.04
C PRO A 159 -9.89 -0.67 1.39
N ILE A 160 -9.75 -0.37 2.67
CA ILE A 160 -8.73 0.55 3.19
C ILE A 160 -7.70 -0.23 4.01
N LEU A 161 -6.43 -0.22 3.59
CA LEU A 161 -5.32 -0.73 4.39
C LEU A 161 -4.57 0.44 5.03
N ILE A 162 -4.25 0.33 6.29
CA ILE A 162 -3.49 1.39 6.97
C ILE A 162 -2.01 1.01 6.98
N ALA A 163 -1.16 1.92 6.50
CA ALA A 163 0.28 1.77 6.52
C ALA A 163 0.91 2.44 7.76
N GLY A 164 2.06 1.92 8.18
CA GLY A 164 2.86 2.47 9.26
C GLY A 164 3.09 1.50 10.42
N ARG A 165 4.15 1.76 11.21
CA ARG A 165 4.65 0.85 12.27
C ARG A 165 4.41 1.37 13.68
N ALA A 166 4.00 2.62 13.81
CA ALA A 166 3.77 3.24 15.11
C ALA A 166 2.42 2.78 15.72
N GLU A 167 2.33 2.75 17.01
CA GLU A 167 1.11 2.41 17.77
C GLU A 167 -0.14 3.15 17.23
N LYS A 168 -0.01 4.45 16.95
CA LYS A 168 -1.09 5.25 16.34
C LYS A 168 -1.54 4.73 14.96
N ALA A 169 -0.64 4.09 14.20
CA ALA A 169 -1.03 3.48 12.92
C ALA A 169 -1.80 2.17 13.16
N LEU A 170 -1.42 1.38 14.15
CA LEU A 170 -2.15 0.16 14.54
C LEU A 170 -3.56 0.52 15.04
N SER A 171 -3.67 1.50 15.95
CA SER A 171 -4.97 1.99 16.43
C SER A 171 -5.84 2.57 15.29
N ARG A 172 -5.23 3.22 14.30
CA ARG A 172 -5.93 3.69 13.09
C ARG A 172 -6.44 2.52 12.26
N ALA A 173 -5.63 1.46 12.08
CA ALA A 173 -6.05 0.24 11.39
C ALA A 173 -7.24 -0.41 12.09
N ALA A 174 -7.21 -0.52 13.41
CA ALA A 174 -8.32 -1.03 14.20
C ALA A 174 -9.62 -0.22 14.03
N ARG A 175 -9.52 1.11 13.93
CA ARG A 175 -10.70 2.00 13.80
C ARG A 175 -11.27 2.03 12.38
N PHE A 176 -10.43 2.06 11.36
CA PHE A 176 -10.83 2.43 10.01
C PHE A 176 -10.49 1.40 8.94
N GLY A 177 -9.49 0.54 9.20
CA GLY A 177 -8.97 -0.38 8.19
C GLY A 177 -9.82 -1.61 7.96
N SER A 178 -9.74 -2.16 6.75
CA SER A 178 -10.03 -3.57 6.46
C SER A 178 -8.75 -4.42 6.48
N GLY A 179 -7.61 -3.80 6.81
CA GLY A 179 -6.31 -4.42 6.97
C GLY A 179 -5.23 -3.41 7.36
N TRP A 180 -4.07 -3.93 7.60
CA TRP A 180 -2.85 -3.17 7.88
C TRP A 180 -1.74 -3.65 6.95
N PHE A 181 -0.91 -2.72 6.45
CA PHE A 181 0.16 -3.02 5.52
C PHE A 181 1.50 -2.62 6.13
N GLY A 182 2.26 -3.64 6.55
CA GLY A 182 3.52 -3.48 7.24
C GLY A 182 4.73 -3.42 6.31
N ILE A 183 5.84 -2.86 6.82
CA ILE A 183 7.15 -2.85 6.18
C ILE A 183 8.25 -2.88 7.25
N PHE A 184 9.38 -3.53 6.99
CA PHE A 184 10.55 -3.59 7.87
C PHE A 184 10.24 -4.02 9.31
N LEU A 185 9.61 -5.15 9.47
CA LEU A 185 9.23 -5.78 10.74
C LEU A 185 9.72 -7.23 10.77
N SER A 186 10.01 -7.75 11.95
CA SER A 186 10.17 -9.20 12.12
C SER A 186 8.81 -9.91 12.11
N THR A 187 8.81 -11.20 11.85
CA THR A 187 7.60 -12.05 11.88
C THR A 187 6.85 -11.96 13.20
N ASP A 188 7.57 -11.94 14.34
CA ASP A 188 6.94 -11.85 15.66
C ASP A 188 6.29 -10.47 15.88
N ARG A 189 6.96 -9.39 15.47
CA ARG A 189 6.36 -8.05 15.53
C ARG A 189 5.18 -7.89 14.58
N PHE A 190 5.22 -8.55 13.43
CA PHE A 190 4.10 -8.58 12.50
C PHE A 190 2.90 -9.29 13.13
N ALA A 191 3.11 -10.49 13.71
CA ALA A 191 2.05 -11.24 14.40
C ALA A 191 1.47 -10.47 15.58
N SER A 192 2.33 -9.86 16.40
CA SER A 192 1.88 -9.04 17.55
C SER A 192 1.06 -7.84 17.08
N ALA A 193 1.48 -7.15 16.01
CA ALA A 193 0.76 -6.00 15.47
C ALA A 193 -0.64 -6.38 14.94
N ILE A 194 -0.77 -7.52 14.26
CA ILE A 194 -2.07 -8.03 13.80
C ILE A 194 -2.98 -8.28 15.00
N LYS A 195 -2.48 -9.01 16.00
CA LYS A 195 -3.25 -9.30 17.21
C LYS A 195 -3.69 -8.02 17.91
N ASP A 196 -2.80 -7.05 18.08
CA ASP A 196 -3.12 -5.76 18.71
C ASP A 196 -4.21 -4.99 17.94
N ILE A 197 -4.17 -5.03 16.60
CA ILE A 197 -5.18 -4.39 15.75
C ILE A 197 -6.53 -5.07 15.92
N GLU A 198 -6.58 -6.40 15.86
CA GLU A 198 -7.81 -7.18 15.96
C GLU A 198 -8.44 -7.07 17.35
N ASP A 199 -7.63 -7.13 18.43
CA ASP A 199 -8.08 -6.94 19.81
C ASP A 199 -8.68 -5.53 20.02
N GLN A 200 -8.02 -4.47 19.53
CA GLN A 200 -8.55 -3.11 19.57
C GLN A 200 -9.85 -2.97 18.76
N ALA A 201 -9.91 -3.56 17.55
CA ALA A 201 -11.09 -3.53 16.70
C ALA A 201 -12.29 -4.24 17.34
N HIS A 202 -12.04 -5.39 18.01
CA HIS A 202 -13.06 -6.09 18.79
C HIS A 202 -13.64 -5.18 19.88
N GLY A 203 -12.79 -4.44 20.62
CA GLY A 203 -13.22 -3.45 21.61
C GLY A 203 -14.03 -2.28 21.04
N LEU A 204 -13.93 -2.04 19.73
CA LEU A 204 -14.69 -1.02 18.98
C LEU A 204 -15.95 -1.58 18.29
N GLY A 205 -16.31 -2.85 18.53
CA GLY A 205 -17.46 -3.51 17.91
C GLY A 205 -17.24 -3.88 16.44
N ARG A 206 -15.99 -4.06 16.02
CA ARG A 206 -15.59 -4.40 14.64
C ARG A 206 -15.06 -5.83 14.51
N GLN A 207 -15.70 -6.80 15.17
CA GLN A 207 -15.30 -8.20 15.18
C GLN A 207 -15.51 -8.92 13.84
N ASP A 208 -16.43 -8.41 12.98
CA ASP A 208 -16.82 -9.08 11.73
C ASP A 208 -15.97 -8.64 10.52
N VAL A 209 -14.85 -7.93 10.74
CA VAL A 209 -13.97 -7.49 9.66
C VAL A 209 -13.23 -8.69 9.06
N ASP A 210 -13.36 -8.92 7.75
CA ASP A 210 -12.50 -9.85 7.02
C ASP A 210 -11.13 -9.20 6.77
N TRP A 211 -10.23 -9.38 7.73
CA TRP A 211 -8.94 -8.72 7.75
C TRP A 211 -8.04 -9.13 6.59
N GLN A 212 -7.53 -8.13 5.87
CA GLN A 212 -6.60 -8.26 4.75
C GLN A 212 -5.22 -7.69 5.12
N HIS A 213 -4.62 -8.20 6.19
CA HIS A 213 -3.27 -7.77 6.59
C HIS A 213 -2.24 -8.16 5.55
N GLY A 214 -1.27 -7.29 5.31
CA GLY A 214 -0.24 -7.51 4.32
C GLY A 214 1.13 -6.97 4.70
N MET A 215 2.11 -7.31 3.86
CA MET A 215 3.50 -6.96 4.09
C MET A 215 4.19 -6.59 2.78
N GLN A 216 4.95 -5.48 2.81
CA GLN A 216 5.85 -5.06 1.77
C GLN A 216 7.22 -5.71 1.95
N PHE A 217 7.75 -6.35 0.91
CA PHE A 217 9.11 -6.90 0.90
C PHE A 217 9.97 -6.25 -0.16
N TRP A 218 11.08 -5.66 0.27
CA TRP A 218 12.23 -5.43 -0.57
C TRP A 218 13.05 -6.71 -0.58
N CYS A 219 13.29 -7.29 -1.76
CA CYS A 219 13.99 -8.55 -1.88
C CYS A 219 14.77 -8.63 -3.19
N CYS A 220 15.73 -9.53 -3.28
CA CYS A 220 16.49 -9.76 -4.52
C CYS A 220 16.83 -11.24 -4.68
N VAL A 221 16.61 -11.76 -5.88
CA VAL A 221 16.95 -13.15 -6.24
C VAL A 221 18.22 -13.17 -7.09
N ASP A 222 19.21 -13.95 -6.64
CA ASP A 222 20.38 -14.34 -7.42
C ASP A 222 20.96 -15.61 -6.78
N LYS A 223 21.54 -16.52 -7.60
CA LYS A 223 22.24 -17.73 -7.10
C LYS A 223 23.44 -17.37 -6.21
N ASN A 224 24.04 -16.22 -6.45
CA ASN A 224 25.10 -15.65 -5.61
C ASN A 224 24.49 -14.68 -4.60
N LYS A 225 24.40 -15.10 -3.34
CA LYS A 225 23.81 -14.32 -2.25
C LYS A 225 24.47 -12.96 -2.03
N SER A 226 25.80 -12.89 -2.17
CA SER A 226 26.53 -11.62 -2.03
C SER A 226 26.16 -10.64 -3.15
N LYS A 227 25.95 -11.14 -4.38
CA LYS A 227 25.49 -10.32 -5.51
C LYS A 227 24.04 -9.87 -5.32
N ALA A 228 23.16 -10.76 -4.89
CA ALA A 228 21.77 -10.40 -4.55
C ALA A 228 21.73 -9.29 -3.50
N ARG A 229 22.50 -9.46 -2.41
CA ARG A 229 22.62 -8.46 -1.33
C ARG A 229 23.11 -7.10 -1.85
N ALA A 230 24.19 -7.11 -2.64
CA ALA A 230 24.77 -5.87 -3.16
C ALA A 230 23.78 -5.07 -4.06
N ARG A 231 23.09 -5.77 -4.98
CA ARG A 231 22.05 -5.14 -5.84
C ARG A 231 20.90 -4.56 -5.03
N LEU A 232 20.46 -5.28 -3.99
CA LEU A 232 19.38 -4.82 -3.12
C LEU A 232 19.82 -3.61 -2.29
N ALA A 233 21.04 -3.66 -1.73
CA ALA A 233 21.61 -2.56 -0.95
C ALA A 233 21.71 -1.30 -1.78
N GLU A 234 22.31 -1.36 -2.96
CA GLU A 234 22.43 -0.22 -3.88
C GLU A 234 21.06 0.42 -4.18
N ARG A 235 20.07 -0.39 -4.52
CA ARG A 235 18.71 0.09 -4.84
C ARG A 235 18.06 0.77 -3.65
N MET A 236 18.16 0.18 -2.46
CA MET A 236 17.52 0.71 -1.25
C MET A 236 18.23 1.94 -0.71
N GLU A 237 19.56 1.99 -0.74
CA GLU A 237 20.34 3.15 -0.33
C GLU A 237 20.06 4.35 -1.23
N ASN A 238 19.96 4.13 -2.55
CA ASN A 238 19.58 5.17 -3.49
C ASN A 238 18.17 5.71 -3.25
N PHE A 239 17.24 4.86 -2.82
CA PHE A 239 15.86 5.27 -2.56
C PHE A 239 15.69 5.93 -1.17
N TYR A 240 16.18 5.25 -0.11
CA TYR A 240 15.95 5.71 1.27
C TYR A 240 16.98 6.72 1.76
N GLN A 241 18.14 6.83 1.11
CA GLN A 241 19.29 7.65 1.55
C GLN A 241 19.74 7.27 2.97
N VAL A 242 19.70 5.99 3.29
CA VAL A 242 20.04 5.38 4.58
C VAL A 242 20.81 4.09 4.33
N PRO A 243 21.90 3.80 5.10
CA PRO A 243 22.67 2.55 4.96
C PRO A 243 21.79 1.31 5.04
N PHE A 244 22.02 0.35 4.13
CA PHE A 244 21.21 -0.87 3.98
C PHE A 244 21.20 -1.75 5.24
N GLU A 245 22.27 -1.73 6.03
CA GLU A 245 22.39 -2.50 7.27
C GLU A 245 21.23 -2.26 8.25
N LYS A 246 20.60 -1.08 8.20
CA LYS A 246 19.41 -0.76 9.02
C LYS A 246 18.17 -1.55 8.62
N PHE A 247 18.13 -2.03 7.38
CA PHE A 247 16.98 -2.76 6.81
C PHE A 247 17.28 -4.25 6.55
N GLU A 248 18.55 -4.63 6.44
CA GLU A 248 19.03 -5.91 5.93
C GLU A 248 18.30 -7.12 6.51
N ARG A 249 18.08 -7.15 7.83
CA ARG A 249 17.37 -8.24 8.52
C ARG A 249 15.91 -8.44 8.09
N TYR A 250 15.34 -7.47 7.37
CA TYR A 250 13.94 -7.50 6.90
C TYR A 250 13.84 -7.66 5.38
N CYS A 251 14.96 -7.67 4.69
CA CYS A 251 15.06 -7.59 3.24
C CYS A 251 15.81 -8.82 2.73
N PRO A 252 15.11 -9.94 2.45
CA PRO A 252 15.75 -11.18 2.05
C PRO A 252 16.45 -11.05 0.68
N ALA A 253 17.68 -11.58 0.61
CA ALA A 253 18.48 -11.64 -0.61
C ALA A 253 19.16 -13.01 -0.71
N GLY A 254 19.04 -13.68 -1.85
CA GLY A 254 19.59 -15.04 -2.05
C GLY A 254 18.89 -15.78 -3.16
N THR A 255 18.76 -17.10 -3.07
CA THR A 255 17.97 -17.89 -4.03
C THR A 255 16.47 -17.62 -3.87
N ALA A 256 15.68 -17.95 -4.88
CA ALA A 256 14.24 -17.79 -4.82
C ALA A 256 13.63 -18.56 -3.63
N GLU A 257 14.15 -19.77 -3.34
CA GLU A 257 13.71 -20.58 -2.19
C GLU A 257 14.05 -19.91 -0.85
N GLU A 258 15.24 -19.32 -0.69
CA GLU A 258 15.62 -18.60 0.54
C GLU A 258 14.67 -17.41 0.76
N VAL A 259 14.38 -16.64 -0.30
CA VAL A 259 13.47 -15.48 -0.25
C VAL A 259 12.04 -15.92 0.04
N ALA A 260 11.53 -16.93 -0.67
CA ALA A 260 10.19 -17.47 -0.45
C ALA A 260 10.00 -18.01 0.97
N ASN A 261 10.98 -18.77 1.49
CA ASN A 261 10.93 -19.31 2.86
C ASN A 261 10.90 -18.20 3.91
N PHE A 262 11.65 -17.11 3.71
CA PHE A 262 11.58 -15.94 4.58
C PHE A 262 10.15 -15.34 4.58
N ILE A 263 9.53 -15.20 3.41
CA ILE A 263 8.18 -14.63 3.26
C ILE A 263 7.11 -15.57 3.81
N LYS A 264 7.24 -16.90 3.62
CA LYS A 264 6.33 -17.91 4.19
C LYS A 264 6.19 -17.77 5.72
N GLY A 265 7.24 -17.29 6.40
CA GLY A 265 7.18 -16.96 7.82
C GLY A 265 6.12 -15.91 8.18
N TYR A 266 5.89 -14.92 7.32
CA TYR A 266 4.84 -13.91 7.53
C TYR A 266 3.46 -14.41 7.08
N VAL A 267 3.39 -15.18 6.02
CA VAL A 267 2.15 -15.83 5.56
C VAL A 267 1.59 -16.74 6.66
N SER A 268 2.45 -17.54 7.30
CA SER A 268 2.05 -18.40 8.43
C SER A 268 1.59 -17.62 9.67
N LYS A 269 1.94 -16.34 9.77
CA LYS A 269 1.52 -15.41 10.82
C LYS A 269 0.34 -14.52 10.44
N GLY A 270 -0.30 -14.77 9.29
CA GLY A 270 -1.53 -14.10 8.92
C GLY A 270 -1.40 -13.03 7.82
N ALA A 271 -0.25 -12.93 7.14
CA ALA A 271 -0.16 -12.08 5.95
C ALA A 271 -1.03 -12.67 4.82
N ARG A 272 -1.99 -11.90 4.34
CA ARG A 272 -2.87 -12.23 3.22
C ARG A 272 -2.53 -11.49 1.93
N ILE A 273 -1.77 -10.41 2.05
CA ILE A 273 -1.24 -9.65 0.91
C ILE A 273 0.28 -9.55 1.07
N VAL A 274 1.01 -9.98 0.06
CA VAL A 274 2.47 -9.88 -0.03
C VAL A 274 2.81 -9.04 -1.24
N ASN A 275 3.53 -7.93 -1.08
CA ASN A 275 4.07 -7.18 -2.20
C ASN A 275 5.57 -7.40 -2.35
N LEU A 276 5.99 -7.73 -3.56
CA LEU A 276 7.38 -7.98 -3.93
C LEU A 276 7.95 -6.75 -4.66
N THR A 277 9.04 -6.21 -4.12
CA THR A 277 9.82 -5.12 -4.75
C THR A 277 11.24 -5.59 -4.94
N THR A 278 11.63 -5.81 -6.18
CA THR A 278 12.95 -6.31 -6.54
C THR A 278 13.73 -5.27 -7.36
N PRO A 279 15.06 -5.22 -7.28
CA PRO A 279 15.88 -4.37 -8.14
C PRO A 279 16.05 -4.97 -9.52
N GLY A 280 16.27 -4.12 -10.52
CA GLY A 280 16.59 -4.52 -11.89
C GLY A 280 15.78 -3.81 -12.96
N THR A 281 15.96 -4.23 -14.20
CA THR A 281 15.10 -3.87 -15.32
C THR A 281 13.68 -4.42 -15.11
N ASP A 282 12.70 -3.91 -15.85
CA ASP A 282 11.31 -4.37 -15.67
C ASP A 282 11.13 -5.88 -15.91
N ASP A 283 11.87 -6.45 -16.88
CA ASP A 283 11.87 -7.89 -17.13
C ASP A 283 12.50 -8.68 -15.97
N GLU A 284 13.63 -8.24 -15.42
CA GLU A 284 14.25 -8.86 -14.24
C GLU A 284 13.36 -8.76 -13.00
N VAL A 285 12.66 -7.65 -12.81
CA VAL A 285 11.72 -7.47 -11.69
C VAL A 285 10.59 -8.49 -11.78
N VAL A 286 9.98 -8.65 -12.96
CA VAL A 286 8.91 -9.64 -13.17
C VAL A 286 9.42 -11.06 -13.03
N GLN A 287 10.60 -11.37 -13.57
CA GLN A 287 11.20 -12.70 -13.44
C GLN A 287 11.46 -13.09 -11.99
N GLN A 288 12.19 -12.26 -11.24
CA GLN A 288 12.51 -12.51 -9.83
C GLN A 288 11.24 -12.70 -8.98
N ALA A 289 10.27 -11.79 -9.16
CA ALA A 289 9.02 -11.85 -8.43
C ALA A 289 8.19 -13.09 -8.79
N SER A 290 8.22 -13.55 -10.04
CA SER A 290 7.53 -14.78 -10.48
C SER A 290 8.13 -16.03 -9.85
N GLU A 291 9.47 -16.14 -9.80
CA GLU A 291 10.17 -17.24 -9.14
C GLU A 291 9.77 -17.35 -7.66
N ILE A 292 9.69 -16.21 -6.96
CA ILE A 292 9.25 -16.16 -5.56
C ILE A 292 7.76 -16.54 -5.43
N ARG A 293 6.90 -15.99 -6.30
CA ARG A 293 5.45 -16.21 -6.27
C ARG A 293 5.14 -17.71 -6.42
N ASP A 294 5.75 -18.37 -7.39
CA ASP A 294 5.49 -19.78 -7.66
C ASP A 294 5.78 -20.63 -6.42
N LEU A 295 6.90 -20.37 -5.74
CA LEU A 295 7.26 -21.02 -4.49
C LEU A 295 6.38 -20.65 -3.29
N LEU A 296 5.67 -19.51 -3.32
CA LEU A 296 4.74 -19.12 -2.26
C LEU A 296 3.36 -19.79 -2.43
N LEU A 297 3.03 -20.20 -3.66
CA LEU A 297 1.76 -20.84 -3.99
C LEU A 297 1.81 -22.38 -3.91
N ASP A 298 3.04 -22.95 -3.98
CA ASP A 298 3.31 -24.37 -3.72
C ASP A 298 3.22 -24.68 -2.20
#